data_db1db24b4eec60323554244479bd41ea
#
_entry.id   db1db24b4eec60323554244479bd41ea
#
_cell.length_a   1.000
_cell.length_b   1.000
_cell.length_c   1.000
_cell.angle_alpha   90.00
_cell.angle_beta   90.00
_cell.angle_gamma   90.00
#
_symmetry.space_group_name_H-M   'P 1'
#
loop_
_entity.id
_entity.type
_entity.pdbx_description
1 polymer ?
#
loop_
_entity_poly.entity_id
_entity_poly.type
_entity_poly.pdbx_seq_one_letter_code
_entity_poly.pdbx_strand_id
1 'polypeptide(L)'
;MTSIGGYFELELPQKAEYHKSALALNTGRNCLEYILRARGYKKVYLPYYSCEVLLEPFNKLGVEYCFYHINGSLELEQPVTLQEGEALLYINYFGLKQDYVASLSATYGKQLIVDNTQAFYAKPIKGIDTFYSCRKFFGVADGAYLYCSQSLDIELEQDQSWERMEYLLKRIDSSAEAAYSDFRAQSELLKNNPIRKMSKLTARIMASIDYPGMAERRRDNFKQLDRAFGHLNGIKWSLTDDAVPMVYPFLTDDPSLRQHLIGNKIYVAQYWPNVLQWCSPADTAYRLTQSLLPLPIDQRYGEQEMNRIIQTI
;
A
#
# COMPACT_ATOMS: atom_id res chain seq x y z
N MET A 1 14.64 31.29 -15.81
CA MET A 1 15.66 31.67 -14.81
C MET A 1 15.16 31.25 -13.44
N THR A 2 16.02 30.65 -12.61
CA THR A 2 15.70 30.34 -11.22
C THR A 2 15.88 31.60 -10.38
N SER A 3 14.93 31.90 -9.48
CA SER A 3 15.03 33.05 -8.56
C SER A 3 16.18 32.83 -7.57
N ILE A 4 16.85 33.94 -7.19
CA ILE A 4 17.94 33.96 -6.20
C ILE A 4 17.50 34.86 -5.04
N GLY A 5 17.58 34.35 -3.79
CA GLY A 5 17.17 35.11 -2.60
C GLY A 5 15.65 35.00 -2.33
N GLY A 6 15.17 35.79 -1.36
CA GLY A 6 13.80 35.76 -0.86
C GLY A 6 13.70 35.04 0.50
N TYR A 7 12.58 34.38 0.75
CA TYR A 7 12.34 33.61 1.99
C TYR A 7 12.76 32.14 1.84
N PHE A 8 12.95 31.46 2.96
CA PHE A 8 13.36 30.05 3.00
C PHE A 8 12.20 29.15 2.56
N GLU A 9 12.53 28.05 1.87
CA GLU A 9 11.64 26.91 1.69
C GLU A 9 11.71 25.97 2.91
N LEU A 10 10.86 24.93 2.94
CA LEU A 10 10.93 23.90 3.97
C LEU A 10 12.28 23.17 3.87
N GLU A 11 13.09 23.28 4.93
CA GLU A 11 14.44 22.67 5.00
C GLU A 11 14.33 21.19 5.35
N LEU A 12 14.69 20.32 4.41
CA LEU A 12 14.70 18.87 4.56
C LEU A 12 16.08 18.32 4.19
N PRO A 13 16.66 17.41 5.00
CA PRO A 13 17.91 16.77 4.66
C PRO A 13 17.79 16.00 3.34
N GLN A 14 18.86 15.98 2.54
CA GLN A 14 18.90 15.20 1.31
C GLN A 14 19.63 13.89 1.53
N LYS A 15 18.92 12.80 1.30
CA LYS A 15 19.41 11.42 1.31
C LYS A 15 19.09 10.75 -0.04
N ALA A 16 19.53 9.54 -0.19
CA ALA A 16 19.23 8.75 -1.37
C ALA A 16 17.78 8.22 -1.34
N GLU A 17 17.04 8.39 -2.42
CA GLU A 17 15.74 7.75 -2.59
C GLU A 17 15.86 6.21 -2.62
N TYR A 18 14.85 5.52 -2.09
CA TYR A 18 14.84 4.05 -2.06
C TYR A 18 14.64 3.45 -3.47
N HIS A 19 13.68 3.97 -4.23
CA HIS A 19 13.33 3.50 -5.57
C HIS A 19 13.92 4.36 -6.70
N LYS A 20 15.24 4.58 -6.70
CA LYS A 20 15.95 5.49 -7.62
C LYS A 20 15.72 5.24 -9.12
N SER A 21 15.48 3.99 -9.52
CA SER A 21 15.32 3.60 -10.92
C SER A 21 13.86 3.49 -11.37
N ALA A 22 12.91 3.75 -10.48
CA ALA A 22 11.50 3.72 -10.79
C ALA A 22 11.03 5.01 -11.45
N LEU A 23 9.97 4.91 -12.26
CA LEU A 23 9.21 6.08 -12.68
C LEU A 23 8.36 6.55 -11.50
N ALA A 24 8.61 7.80 -11.04
CA ALA A 24 7.89 8.40 -9.93
C ALA A 24 6.62 9.10 -10.42
N LEU A 25 5.45 8.56 -10.03
CA LEU A 25 4.13 9.05 -10.40
C LEU A 25 3.34 9.55 -9.17
N ASN A 26 2.20 10.19 -9.42
CA ASN A 26 1.38 10.82 -8.38
C ASN A 26 0.65 9.81 -7.49
N THR A 27 0.09 8.70 -8.01
CA THR A 27 -0.62 7.70 -7.20
C THR A 27 -0.42 6.27 -7.69
N GLY A 28 -0.64 5.27 -6.81
CA GLY A 28 -0.62 3.86 -7.22
C GLY A 28 -1.68 3.51 -8.27
N ARG A 29 -2.86 4.17 -8.25
CA ARG A 29 -3.88 4.04 -9.30
C ARG A 29 -3.36 4.48 -10.66
N ASN A 30 -2.65 5.60 -10.69
CA ASN A 30 -2.05 6.10 -11.91
C ASN A 30 -0.88 5.24 -12.40
N CYS A 31 -0.17 4.57 -11.48
CA CYS A 31 0.79 3.54 -11.87
C CYS A 31 0.11 2.35 -12.56
N LEU A 32 -1.01 1.88 -12.01
CA LEU A 32 -1.79 0.81 -12.63
C LEU A 32 -2.40 1.26 -13.97
N GLU A 33 -2.95 2.47 -14.05
CA GLU A 33 -3.42 3.06 -15.31
C GLU A 33 -2.30 3.10 -16.36
N TYR A 34 -1.10 3.48 -15.95
CA TYR A 34 0.07 3.49 -16.84
C TYR A 34 0.38 2.07 -17.36
N ILE A 35 0.40 1.05 -16.50
CA ILE A 35 0.63 -0.35 -16.91
C ILE A 35 -0.45 -0.79 -17.91
N LEU A 36 -1.72 -0.57 -17.61
CA LEU A 36 -2.83 -0.97 -18.49
C LEU A 36 -2.73 -0.34 -19.87
N ARG A 37 -2.38 0.94 -19.95
CA ARG A 37 -2.16 1.64 -21.23
C ARG A 37 -0.94 1.12 -21.98
N ALA A 38 0.18 0.95 -21.26
CA ALA A 38 1.45 0.53 -21.87
C ALA A 38 1.40 -0.90 -22.40
N ARG A 39 0.68 -1.79 -21.72
CA ARG A 39 0.57 -3.20 -22.07
C ARG A 39 -0.58 -3.51 -23.02
N GLY A 40 -1.63 -2.69 -23.03
CA GLY A 40 -2.83 -2.93 -23.83
C GLY A 40 -3.57 -4.21 -23.43
N TYR A 41 -3.57 -4.56 -22.14
CA TYR A 41 -4.30 -5.72 -21.66
C TYR A 41 -5.79 -5.58 -21.96
N LYS A 42 -6.41 -6.68 -22.42
CA LYS A 42 -7.84 -6.77 -22.68
C LYS A 42 -8.62 -7.09 -21.40
N LYS A 43 -7.99 -7.92 -20.53
CA LYS A 43 -8.59 -8.40 -19.30
C LYS A 43 -7.55 -8.63 -18.22
N VAL A 44 -7.89 -8.32 -16.97
CA VAL A 44 -7.03 -8.57 -15.81
C VAL A 44 -7.80 -9.28 -14.70
N TYR A 45 -7.18 -10.30 -14.11
CA TYR A 45 -7.71 -10.98 -12.96
C TYR A 45 -7.25 -10.29 -11.68
N LEU A 46 -8.18 -9.96 -10.79
CA LEU A 46 -8.01 -9.21 -9.55
C LEU A 46 -8.43 -10.03 -8.33
N PRO A 47 -7.80 -9.88 -7.15
CA PRO A 47 -8.29 -10.55 -5.96
C PRO A 47 -9.58 -9.88 -5.45
N TYR A 48 -10.55 -10.68 -5.00
CA TYR A 48 -11.69 -10.14 -4.25
C TYR A 48 -11.27 -9.36 -3.01
N TYR A 49 -10.22 -9.85 -2.32
CA TYR A 49 -9.69 -9.16 -1.15
C TYR A 49 -8.81 -7.97 -1.58
N SER A 50 -9.47 -6.89 -2.01
CA SER A 50 -8.81 -5.67 -2.50
C SER A 50 -9.66 -4.42 -2.28
N CYS A 51 -9.00 -3.25 -2.36
CA CYS A 51 -9.66 -1.95 -2.25
C CYS A 51 -10.40 -1.61 -3.56
N GLU A 52 -11.63 -1.10 -3.47
CA GLU A 52 -12.43 -0.68 -4.64
C GLU A 52 -11.73 0.35 -5.53
N VAL A 53 -10.82 1.17 -4.97
CA VAL A 53 -10.07 2.14 -5.76
C VAL A 53 -9.16 1.50 -6.81
N LEU A 54 -8.91 0.20 -6.70
CA LEU A 54 -8.18 -0.57 -7.70
C LEU A 54 -8.96 -0.65 -9.03
N LEU A 55 -10.28 -0.55 -8.99
CA LEU A 55 -11.15 -0.63 -10.18
C LEU A 55 -11.18 0.66 -11.01
N GLU A 56 -10.76 1.78 -10.43
CA GLU A 56 -10.80 3.09 -11.10
C GLU A 56 -10.10 3.10 -12.46
N PRO A 57 -8.84 2.62 -12.62
CA PRO A 57 -8.17 2.58 -13.91
C PRO A 57 -8.86 1.67 -14.94
N PHE A 58 -9.45 0.56 -14.50
CA PHE A 58 -10.18 -0.36 -15.38
C PHE A 58 -11.45 0.29 -15.94
N ASN A 59 -12.24 0.90 -15.06
CA ASN A 59 -13.45 1.61 -15.44
C ASN A 59 -13.14 2.80 -16.39
N LYS A 60 -12.06 3.53 -16.10
CA LYS A 60 -11.63 4.68 -16.90
C LYS A 60 -11.19 4.28 -18.32
N LEU A 61 -10.56 3.12 -18.47
CA LEU A 61 -10.00 2.64 -19.74
C LEU A 61 -10.90 1.63 -20.46
N GLY A 62 -11.98 1.17 -19.83
CA GLY A 62 -12.82 0.11 -20.38
C GLY A 62 -12.13 -1.25 -20.48
N VAL A 63 -11.13 -1.50 -19.62
CA VAL A 63 -10.44 -2.80 -19.56
C VAL A 63 -11.28 -3.77 -18.75
N GLU A 64 -11.53 -4.97 -19.29
CA GLU A 64 -12.28 -6.03 -18.59
C GLU A 64 -11.50 -6.49 -17.35
N TYR A 65 -12.21 -6.83 -16.28
CA TYR A 65 -11.62 -7.49 -15.11
C TYR A 65 -12.51 -8.62 -14.59
N CYS A 66 -11.87 -9.63 -14.00
CA CYS A 66 -12.54 -10.72 -13.29
C CYS A 66 -11.90 -10.89 -11.91
N PHE A 67 -12.73 -11.23 -10.93
CA PHE A 67 -12.20 -11.50 -9.59
C PHE A 67 -11.81 -12.97 -9.42
N TYR A 68 -10.77 -13.20 -8.61
CA TYR A 68 -10.39 -14.51 -8.10
C TYR A 68 -10.43 -14.54 -6.57
N HIS A 69 -10.65 -15.73 -6.01
CA HIS A 69 -10.64 -15.96 -4.56
C HIS A 69 -9.21 -16.20 -4.04
N ILE A 70 -8.97 -15.78 -2.80
CA ILE A 70 -7.75 -16.07 -2.06
C ILE A 70 -8.05 -17.04 -0.91
N ASN A 71 -7.06 -17.84 -0.53
CA ASN A 71 -7.10 -18.73 0.61
C ASN A 71 -6.70 -18.03 1.93
N GLY A 72 -6.73 -18.76 3.04
CA GLY A 72 -6.36 -18.23 4.36
C GLY A 72 -4.91 -17.78 4.51
N SER A 73 -4.03 -18.16 3.58
CA SER A 73 -2.64 -17.70 3.51
C SER A 73 -2.47 -16.48 2.61
N LEU A 74 -3.57 -15.85 2.15
CA LEU A 74 -3.57 -14.71 1.22
C LEU A 74 -2.97 -15.04 -0.16
N GLU A 75 -3.06 -16.28 -0.59
CA GLU A 75 -2.61 -16.79 -1.88
C GLU A 75 -3.81 -17.10 -2.77
N LEU A 76 -3.61 -17.29 -4.08
CA LEU A 76 -4.68 -17.71 -4.96
C LEU A 76 -5.27 -19.02 -4.46
N GLU A 77 -6.60 -19.10 -4.33
CA GLU A 77 -7.29 -20.34 -3.95
C GLU A 77 -7.19 -21.39 -5.05
N GLN A 78 -7.27 -20.95 -6.31
CA GLN A 78 -7.07 -21.78 -7.50
C GLN A 78 -6.17 -21.05 -8.50
N PRO A 79 -5.30 -21.75 -9.24
CA PRO A 79 -4.52 -21.16 -10.32
C PRO A 79 -5.42 -20.53 -11.38
N VAL A 80 -5.04 -19.37 -11.88
CA VAL A 80 -5.72 -18.67 -12.99
C VAL A 80 -5.01 -19.03 -14.29
N THR A 81 -5.75 -19.53 -15.28
CA THR A 81 -5.21 -19.74 -16.63
C THR A 81 -5.39 -18.46 -17.45
N LEU A 82 -4.28 -17.88 -17.91
CA LEU A 82 -4.29 -16.63 -18.68
C LEU A 82 -4.18 -16.93 -20.18
N GLN A 83 -4.94 -16.15 -20.96
CA GLN A 83 -4.83 -16.11 -22.42
C GLN A 83 -3.90 -14.97 -22.87
N GLU A 84 -3.61 -14.90 -24.14
CA GLU A 84 -2.86 -13.78 -24.72
C GLU A 84 -3.65 -12.46 -24.56
N GLY A 85 -2.98 -11.42 -24.06
CA GLY A 85 -3.60 -10.14 -23.74
C GLY A 85 -4.31 -10.09 -22.37
N GLU A 86 -4.20 -11.14 -21.57
CA GLU A 86 -4.68 -11.17 -20.18
C GLU A 86 -3.53 -11.05 -19.18
N ALA A 87 -3.83 -10.57 -17.97
CA ALA A 87 -2.87 -10.47 -16.87
C ALA A 87 -3.49 -10.88 -15.53
N LEU A 88 -2.63 -11.26 -14.59
CA LEU A 88 -2.96 -11.47 -13.19
C LEU A 88 -2.39 -10.31 -12.37
N LEU A 89 -3.22 -9.61 -11.60
CA LEU A 89 -2.75 -8.67 -10.59
C LEU A 89 -2.77 -9.35 -9.22
N TYR A 90 -1.63 -9.37 -8.54
CA TYR A 90 -1.49 -9.87 -7.18
C TYR A 90 -1.01 -8.78 -6.23
N ILE A 91 -1.65 -8.70 -5.07
CA ILE A 91 -1.27 -7.77 -3.99
C ILE A 91 -0.26 -8.47 -3.06
N ASN A 92 0.90 -7.88 -2.88
CA ASN A 92 1.85 -8.32 -1.86
C ASN A 92 1.36 -7.86 -0.48
N TYR A 93 0.43 -8.64 0.06
CA TYR A 93 -0.30 -8.30 1.27
C TYR A 93 0.63 -8.01 2.45
N PHE A 94 0.49 -6.81 2.98
CA PHE A 94 1.20 -6.30 4.16
C PHE A 94 2.74 -6.28 4.04
N GLY A 95 3.30 -6.59 2.86
CA GLY A 95 4.74 -6.77 2.66
C GLY A 95 5.27 -8.09 3.19
N LEU A 96 4.41 -9.10 3.35
CA LEU A 96 4.72 -10.41 3.94
C LEU A 96 4.58 -11.58 2.95
N LYS A 97 4.31 -11.29 1.65
CA LYS A 97 4.07 -12.31 0.63
C LYS A 97 5.11 -12.29 -0.50
N GLN A 98 6.32 -11.81 -0.24
CA GLN A 98 7.36 -11.67 -1.26
C GLN A 98 7.76 -13.02 -1.88
N ASP A 99 7.83 -14.09 -1.08
CA ASP A 99 8.15 -15.43 -1.60
C ASP A 99 7.08 -15.95 -2.54
N TYR A 100 5.81 -15.69 -2.22
CA TYR A 100 4.71 -16.06 -3.10
C TYR A 100 4.69 -15.21 -4.38
N VAL A 101 5.03 -13.91 -4.29
CA VAL A 101 5.24 -13.06 -5.48
C VAL A 101 6.33 -13.64 -6.37
N ALA A 102 7.43 -14.14 -5.80
CA ALA A 102 8.49 -14.79 -6.56
C ALA A 102 7.99 -16.06 -7.27
N SER A 103 7.18 -16.88 -6.60
CA SER A 103 6.57 -18.08 -7.19
C SER A 103 5.61 -17.72 -8.34
N LEU A 104 4.76 -16.70 -8.15
CA LEU A 104 3.86 -16.22 -9.19
C LEU A 104 4.63 -15.65 -10.39
N SER A 105 5.76 -14.97 -10.14
CA SER A 105 6.59 -14.42 -11.22
C SER A 105 7.19 -15.51 -12.10
N ALA A 106 7.56 -16.66 -11.51
CA ALA A 106 8.04 -17.82 -12.25
C ALA A 106 6.92 -18.46 -13.09
N THR A 107 5.67 -18.43 -12.62
CA THR A 107 4.52 -19.04 -13.29
C THR A 107 3.97 -18.15 -14.39
N TYR A 108 3.73 -16.87 -14.13
CA TYR A 108 3.00 -15.96 -15.01
C TYR A 108 3.92 -15.03 -15.83
N GLY A 109 5.18 -14.91 -15.45
CA GLY A 109 6.14 -14.06 -16.15
C GLY A 109 5.61 -12.64 -16.38
N LYS A 110 5.69 -12.15 -17.62
CA LYS A 110 5.27 -10.79 -17.98
C LYS A 110 3.76 -10.51 -17.90
N GLN A 111 2.94 -11.53 -17.69
CA GLN A 111 1.50 -11.40 -17.46
C GLN A 111 1.17 -11.17 -15.97
N LEU A 112 2.17 -11.14 -15.08
CA LEU A 112 1.99 -10.76 -13.69
C LEU A 112 2.13 -9.24 -13.52
N ILE A 113 1.19 -8.65 -12.79
CA ILE A 113 1.26 -7.29 -12.24
C ILE A 113 1.34 -7.42 -10.71
N VAL A 114 2.34 -6.82 -10.09
CA VAL A 114 2.50 -6.86 -8.63
C VAL A 114 2.11 -5.51 -8.03
N ASP A 115 1.09 -5.54 -7.19
CA ASP A 115 0.72 -4.41 -6.34
C ASP A 115 1.53 -4.45 -5.04
N ASN A 116 2.62 -3.70 -4.98
CA ASN A 116 3.43 -3.50 -3.78
C ASN A 116 3.01 -2.25 -2.98
N THR A 117 1.79 -1.77 -3.11
CA THR A 117 1.33 -0.61 -2.32
C THR A 117 1.32 -0.87 -0.82
N GLN A 118 1.28 -2.12 -0.39
CA GLN A 118 1.43 -2.56 1.00
C GLN A 118 2.85 -3.10 1.32
N ALA A 119 3.78 -3.00 0.38
CA ALA A 119 5.10 -3.62 0.47
C ALA A 119 6.19 -2.67 -0.08
N PHE A 120 6.25 -1.43 0.45
CA PHE A 120 7.13 -0.39 -0.08
C PHE A 120 8.61 -0.82 -0.17
N TYR A 121 9.08 -1.62 0.78
CA TYR A 121 10.46 -2.07 0.85
C TYR A 121 10.76 -3.33 0.02
N ALA A 122 9.74 -4.00 -0.52
CA ALA A 122 9.94 -5.17 -1.36
C ALA A 122 10.70 -4.79 -2.64
N LYS A 123 11.67 -5.62 -3.02
CA LYS A 123 12.46 -5.40 -4.24
C LYS A 123 11.63 -5.77 -5.47
N PRO A 124 11.68 -4.97 -6.55
CA PRO A 124 11.03 -5.33 -7.79
C PRO A 124 11.70 -6.56 -8.42
N ILE A 125 10.92 -7.43 -9.06
CA ILE A 125 11.44 -8.55 -9.83
C ILE A 125 11.65 -8.07 -11.29
N LYS A 126 12.83 -8.31 -11.84
CA LYS A 126 13.17 -7.86 -13.19
C LYS A 126 12.20 -8.41 -14.24
N GLY A 127 11.61 -7.53 -15.02
CA GLY A 127 10.68 -7.87 -16.09
C GLY A 127 9.23 -8.04 -15.65
N ILE A 128 8.93 -7.88 -14.36
CA ILE A 128 7.58 -7.90 -13.79
C ILE A 128 7.12 -6.46 -13.53
N ASP A 129 5.94 -6.11 -14.04
CA ASP A 129 5.35 -4.80 -13.80
C ASP A 129 4.93 -4.69 -12.33
N THR A 130 5.49 -3.70 -11.64
CA THR A 130 5.34 -3.57 -10.18
C THR A 130 5.15 -2.11 -9.81
N PHE A 131 4.19 -1.83 -8.93
CA PHE A 131 3.97 -0.46 -8.44
C PHE A 131 3.84 -0.39 -6.92
N TYR A 132 4.19 0.78 -6.37
CA TYR A 132 4.30 1.05 -4.94
C TYR A 132 3.54 2.32 -4.58
N SER A 133 3.15 2.47 -3.30
CA SER A 133 2.55 3.70 -2.79
C SER A 133 3.38 4.28 -1.66
N CYS A 134 3.73 5.56 -1.74
CA CYS A 134 4.42 6.26 -0.66
C CYS A 134 3.49 6.52 0.53
N ARG A 135 2.23 6.84 0.28
CA ARG A 135 1.24 7.27 1.27
C ARG A 135 0.87 6.22 2.34
N LYS A 136 1.15 4.95 2.10
CA LYS A 136 0.89 3.87 3.07
C LYS A 136 2.02 3.69 4.08
N PHE A 137 3.20 4.25 3.81
CA PHE A 137 4.39 4.11 4.65
C PHE A 137 4.90 5.43 5.19
N PHE A 138 4.63 6.55 4.51
CA PHE A 138 5.18 7.85 4.81
C PHE A 138 4.11 8.94 4.82
N GLY A 139 4.40 10.02 5.55
CA GLY A 139 3.53 11.21 5.64
C GLY A 139 3.69 12.10 4.41
N VAL A 140 3.10 11.69 3.29
CA VAL A 140 3.09 12.43 2.02
C VAL A 140 1.68 12.49 1.44
N ALA A 141 1.39 13.51 0.64
CA ALA A 141 0.05 13.73 0.09
C ALA A 141 -0.21 12.98 -1.23
N ASP A 142 0.84 12.71 -2.00
CA ASP A 142 0.86 11.95 -3.24
C ASP A 142 2.06 10.99 -3.26
N GLY A 143 2.37 10.40 -4.39
CA GLY A 143 3.59 9.64 -4.63
C GLY A 143 3.38 8.13 -4.72
N ALA A 144 3.92 7.62 -5.81
CA ALA A 144 3.98 6.20 -6.15
C ALA A 144 5.22 5.94 -7.01
N TYR A 145 5.71 4.72 -7.01
CA TYR A 145 6.82 4.30 -7.86
C TYR A 145 6.37 3.16 -8.77
N LEU A 146 6.81 3.22 -10.01
CA LEU A 146 6.46 2.25 -11.05
C LEU A 146 7.72 1.65 -11.67
N TYR A 147 7.79 0.33 -11.70
CA TYR A 147 8.68 -0.45 -12.55
C TYR A 147 7.85 -1.09 -13.65
N CYS A 148 7.96 -0.57 -14.86
CA CYS A 148 7.32 -1.10 -16.06
C CYS A 148 8.35 -1.11 -17.19
N SER A 149 8.46 -2.23 -17.89
CA SER A 149 9.45 -2.37 -18.97
C SER A 149 8.99 -1.72 -20.28
N GLN A 150 7.72 -1.36 -20.39
CA GLN A 150 7.18 -0.60 -21.52
C GLN A 150 6.94 0.85 -21.12
N SER A 151 7.36 1.78 -21.96
CA SER A 151 7.11 3.21 -21.79
C SER A 151 5.90 3.66 -22.62
N LEU A 152 5.14 4.60 -22.08
CA LEU A 152 4.15 5.36 -22.84
C LEU A 152 4.84 6.56 -23.47
N ASP A 153 4.55 6.82 -24.76
CA ASP A 153 4.97 8.04 -25.43
C ASP A 153 3.97 9.18 -25.11
N ILE A 154 4.01 9.64 -23.87
CA ILE A 154 3.20 10.75 -23.36
C ILE A 154 4.06 11.71 -22.56
N GLU A 155 3.78 13.00 -22.69
CA GLU A 155 4.34 14.00 -21.80
C GLU A 155 3.57 13.99 -20.47
N LEU A 156 4.30 13.80 -19.37
CA LEU A 156 3.72 13.79 -18.02
C LEU A 156 3.92 15.15 -17.35
N GLU A 157 2.83 15.81 -17.02
CA GLU A 157 2.84 17.01 -16.21
C GLU A 157 3.38 16.74 -14.80
N GLN A 158 3.96 17.76 -14.17
CA GLN A 158 4.40 17.72 -12.78
C GLN A 158 3.20 17.94 -11.85
N ASP A 159 2.94 17.02 -10.93
CA ASP A 159 1.91 17.23 -9.89
C ASP A 159 2.36 18.27 -8.85
N GLN A 160 1.40 18.87 -8.18
CA GLN A 160 1.59 19.80 -7.07
C GLN A 160 0.76 19.32 -5.88
N SER A 161 1.38 19.19 -4.70
CA SER A 161 0.72 18.58 -3.54
C SER A 161 0.66 19.48 -2.29
N TRP A 162 1.15 20.70 -2.35
CA TRP A 162 1.23 21.56 -1.18
C TRP A 162 -0.15 21.88 -0.56
N GLU A 163 -1.18 22.08 -1.36
CA GLU A 163 -2.57 22.26 -0.89
C GLU A 163 -3.18 21.00 -0.27
N ARG A 164 -2.57 19.85 -0.50
CA ARG A 164 -3.04 18.56 0.01
C ARG A 164 -2.31 18.09 1.28
N MET A 165 -1.46 18.96 1.87
CA MET A 165 -0.63 18.62 3.05
C MET A 165 -1.28 18.98 4.39
N GLU A 166 -2.40 19.68 4.40
CA GLU A 166 -3.04 20.25 5.60
C GLU A 166 -3.24 19.21 6.71
N TYR A 167 -3.79 18.06 6.38
CA TYR A 167 -4.06 16.99 7.36
C TYR A 167 -2.78 16.43 8.00
N LEU A 168 -1.65 16.44 7.27
CA LEU A 168 -0.35 15.98 7.78
C LEU A 168 0.21 17.00 8.80
N LEU A 169 0.16 18.27 8.46
CA LEU A 169 0.60 19.36 9.32
C LEU A 169 -0.28 19.47 10.57
N LYS A 170 -1.61 19.45 10.39
CA LYS A 170 -2.59 19.50 11.48
C LYS A 170 -2.45 18.31 12.43
N ARG A 171 -2.04 17.13 11.93
CA ARG A 171 -1.77 15.98 12.79
C ARG A 171 -0.54 16.19 13.69
N ILE A 172 0.43 17.00 13.29
CA ILE A 172 1.61 17.36 14.10
C ILE A 172 1.19 18.39 15.17
N ASP A 173 0.53 19.46 14.75
CA ASP A 173 0.19 20.58 15.63
C ASP A 173 -1.00 20.31 16.55
N SER A 174 -1.81 19.30 16.22
CA SER A 174 -3.05 19.01 16.97
C SER A 174 -3.16 17.51 17.27
N SER A 175 -4.01 16.76 16.54
CA SER A 175 -4.24 15.32 16.81
C SER A 175 -4.67 14.56 15.56
N ALA A 176 -4.68 13.22 15.68
CA ALA A 176 -5.17 12.33 14.63
C ALA A 176 -6.67 12.58 14.37
N GLU A 177 -7.44 12.78 15.43
CA GLU A 177 -8.88 12.98 15.39
C GLU A 177 -9.23 14.30 14.70
N ALA A 178 -8.52 15.38 15.05
CA ALA A 178 -8.73 16.70 14.46
C ALA A 178 -8.41 16.75 12.96
N ALA A 179 -7.45 15.94 12.49
CA ALA A 179 -7.02 15.88 11.10
C ALA A 179 -7.78 14.85 10.25
N TYR A 180 -8.65 14.01 10.84
CA TYR A 180 -9.23 12.86 10.13
C TYR A 180 -10.21 13.24 9.01
N SER A 181 -11.03 14.28 9.22
CA SER A 181 -11.94 14.79 8.19
C SER A 181 -11.18 15.29 6.96
N ASP A 182 -10.08 16.03 7.20
CA ASP A 182 -9.24 16.59 6.15
C ASP A 182 -8.51 15.47 5.38
N PHE A 183 -8.02 14.44 6.11
CA PHE A 183 -7.44 13.24 5.49
C PHE A 183 -8.43 12.55 4.54
N ARG A 184 -9.69 12.41 4.94
CA ARG A 184 -10.73 11.82 4.09
C ARG A 184 -11.02 12.69 2.87
N ALA A 185 -11.21 13.99 3.06
CA ALA A 185 -11.47 14.93 1.98
C ALA A 185 -10.34 14.92 0.94
N GLN A 186 -9.08 14.95 1.40
CA GLN A 186 -7.92 14.89 0.51
C GLN A 186 -7.78 13.55 -0.23
N SER A 187 -8.24 12.45 0.37
CA SER A 187 -8.26 11.14 -0.31
C SER A 187 -9.26 11.10 -1.47
N GLU A 188 -10.39 11.79 -1.34
CA GLU A 188 -11.38 11.94 -2.41
C GLU A 188 -10.85 12.75 -3.59
N LEU A 189 -10.06 13.80 -3.34
CA LEU A 189 -9.43 14.61 -4.40
C LEU A 189 -8.44 13.86 -5.29
N LEU A 190 -8.03 12.67 -4.88
CA LEU A 190 -7.15 11.82 -5.69
C LEU A 190 -7.91 10.92 -6.68
N LYS A 191 -9.24 10.91 -6.64
CA LYS A 191 -10.06 10.12 -7.58
C LYS A 191 -10.01 10.73 -8.99
N ASN A 192 -9.97 9.86 -9.98
CA ASN A 192 -10.00 10.20 -11.41
C ASN A 192 -8.92 11.19 -11.88
N ASN A 193 -7.86 11.36 -11.12
CA ASN A 193 -6.76 12.23 -11.50
C ASN A 193 -6.01 11.68 -12.74
N PRO A 194 -5.51 12.55 -13.63
CA PRO A 194 -4.63 12.12 -14.72
C PRO A 194 -3.31 11.58 -14.18
N ILE A 195 -2.63 10.76 -14.98
CA ILE A 195 -1.27 10.33 -14.70
C ILE A 195 -0.37 11.58 -14.73
N ARG A 196 0.32 11.83 -13.61
CA ARG A 196 1.32 12.92 -13.45
C ARG A 196 2.59 12.40 -12.80
N LYS A 197 3.69 13.11 -12.98
CA LYS A 197 4.89 12.90 -12.17
C LYS A 197 4.59 13.21 -10.70
N MET A 198 5.21 12.48 -9.79
CA MET A 198 5.18 12.76 -8.34
C MET A 198 5.50 14.23 -8.08
N SER A 199 4.79 14.87 -7.15
CA SER A 199 5.05 16.28 -6.81
C SER A 199 6.48 16.50 -6.32
N LYS A 200 7.05 17.67 -6.60
CA LYS A 200 8.40 18.02 -6.11
C LYS A 200 8.47 18.01 -4.58
N LEU A 201 7.39 18.41 -3.90
CA LEU A 201 7.30 18.39 -2.45
C LEU A 201 7.41 16.96 -1.91
N THR A 202 6.61 16.04 -2.45
CA THR A 202 6.70 14.62 -2.07
C THR A 202 8.07 14.03 -2.39
N ALA A 203 8.63 14.28 -3.56
CA ALA A 203 9.97 13.82 -3.90
C ALA A 203 11.02 14.32 -2.89
N ARG A 204 10.91 15.58 -2.47
CA ARG A 204 11.81 16.17 -1.47
C ARG A 204 11.67 15.52 -0.09
N ILE A 205 10.42 15.26 0.35
CA ILE A 205 10.15 14.53 1.59
C ILE A 205 10.69 13.10 1.49
N MET A 206 10.44 12.39 0.41
CA MET A 206 10.94 11.03 0.19
C MET A 206 12.47 10.99 0.22
N ALA A 207 13.15 11.97 -0.37
CA ALA A 207 14.61 12.10 -0.32
C ALA A 207 15.16 12.46 1.08
N SER A 208 14.32 12.79 2.06
CA SER A 208 14.73 13.06 3.45
C SER A 208 14.62 11.85 4.39
N ILE A 209 13.98 10.78 3.94
CA ILE A 209 13.64 9.63 4.77
C ILE A 209 14.89 8.82 5.17
N ASP A 210 14.91 8.38 6.44
CA ASP A 210 15.84 7.38 6.93
C ASP A 210 15.28 5.96 6.73
N TYR A 211 15.37 5.46 5.48
CA TYR A 211 14.80 4.17 5.11
C TYR A 211 15.31 2.98 5.96
N PRO A 212 16.62 2.85 6.24
CA PRO A 212 17.12 1.76 7.08
C PRO A 212 16.56 1.79 8.49
N GLY A 213 16.62 2.94 9.18
CA GLY A 213 16.11 3.08 10.55
C GLY A 213 14.60 2.85 10.65
N MET A 214 13.83 3.33 9.65
CA MET A 214 12.38 3.08 9.62
C MET A 214 12.04 1.60 9.34
N ALA A 215 12.81 0.92 8.49
CA ALA A 215 12.65 -0.50 8.22
C ALA A 215 12.95 -1.35 9.46
N GLU A 216 14.02 -1.05 10.16
CA GLU A 216 14.41 -1.71 11.42
C GLU A 216 13.30 -1.55 12.47
N ARG A 217 12.83 -0.31 12.70
CA ARG A 217 11.75 -0.03 13.65
C ARG A 217 10.48 -0.84 13.38
N ARG A 218 10.07 -0.95 12.11
CA ARG A 218 8.90 -1.75 11.72
C ARG A 218 9.10 -3.25 12.00
N ARG A 219 10.28 -3.78 11.72
CA ARG A 219 10.61 -5.18 12.03
C ARG A 219 10.61 -5.46 13.52
N ASP A 220 11.17 -4.56 14.33
CA ASP A 220 11.22 -4.72 15.78
C ASP A 220 9.82 -4.68 16.40
N ASN A 221 9.00 -3.71 16.00
CA ASN A 221 7.61 -3.61 16.41
C ASN A 221 6.81 -4.86 16.01
N PHE A 222 7.00 -5.36 14.78
CA PHE A 222 6.37 -6.61 14.33
C PHE A 222 6.77 -7.78 15.22
N LYS A 223 8.06 -7.98 15.44
CA LYS A 223 8.59 -9.07 16.28
C LYS A 223 8.07 -8.99 17.72
N GLN A 224 7.87 -7.79 18.26
CA GLN A 224 7.33 -7.62 19.61
C GLN A 224 5.86 -8.07 19.67
N LEU A 225 5.02 -7.65 18.72
CA LEU A 225 3.62 -8.10 18.65
C LEU A 225 3.50 -9.59 18.32
N ASP A 226 4.37 -10.12 17.46
CA ASP A 226 4.36 -11.56 17.12
C ASP A 226 4.74 -12.45 18.30
N ARG A 227 5.68 -12.03 19.14
CA ARG A 227 5.98 -12.72 20.40
C ARG A 227 4.79 -12.76 21.35
N ALA A 228 4.00 -11.67 21.40
CA ALA A 228 2.82 -11.60 22.26
C ALA A 228 1.63 -12.35 21.70
N PHE A 229 1.36 -12.22 20.41
CA PHE A 229 0.11 -12.65 19.79
C PHE A 229 0.26 -13.78 18.76
N GLY A 230 1.46 -14.15 18.37
CA GLY A 230 1.68 -15.17 17.33
C GLY A 230 1.02 -16.51 17.64
N HIS A 231 0.87 -16.88 18.92
CA HIS A 231 0.19 -18.11 19.34
C HIS A 231 -1.35 -17.99 19.28
N LEU A 232 -1.91 -16.76 19.36
CA LEU A 232 -3.34 -16.46 19.29
C LEU A 232 -3.80 -16.11 17.87
N ASN A 233 -2.87 -15.73 17.00
CA ASN A 233 -3.17 -15.26 15.66
C ASN A 233 -3.69 -16.39 14.77
N GLY A 234 -4.83 -16.20 14.13
CA GLY A 234 -5.43 -17.15 13.17
C GLY A 234 -4.62 -17.35 11.90
N ILE A 235 -3.63 -16.49 11.63
CA ILE A 235 -2.63 -16.64 10.54
C ILE A 235 -1.23 -16.68 11.15
N LYS A 236 -0.42 -17.66 10.75
CA LYS A 236 0.99 -17.70 11.17
C LYS A 236 1.85 -16.93 10.17
N TRP A 237 2.60 -15.98 10.70
CA TRP A 237 3.50 -15.16 9.89
C TRP A 237 4.95 -15.61 10.05
N SER A 238 5.68 -15.64 8.96
CA SER A 238 7.13 -15.78 8.94
C SER A 238 7.72 -14.48 8.42
N LEU A 239 8.49 -13.80 9.25
CA LEU A 239 9.18 -12.57 8.87
C LEU A 239 10.58 -12.93 8.37
N THR A 240 10.82 -12.82 7.06
CA THR A 240 12.16 -12.96 6.49
C THR A 240 13.03 -11.73 6.82
N ASP A 241 14.34 -11.88 6.76
CA ASP A 241 15.28 -10.81 7.17
C ASP A 241 15.17 -9.54 6.34
N ASP A 242 14.75 -9.66 5.08
CA ASP A 242 14.55 -8.53 4.15
C ASP A 242 13.12 -7.99 4.13
N ALA A 243 12.15 -8.69 4.74
CA ALA A 243 10.77 -8.22 4.81
C ALA A 243 10.63 -7.01 5.75
N VAL A 244 9.87 -6.01 5.30
CA VAL A 244 9.50 -4.84 6.10
C VAL A 244 7.99 -4.70 6.07
N PRO A 245 7.30 -5.18 7.11
CA PRO A 245 5.84 -5.25 7.11
C PRO A 245 5.20 -3.86 7.24
N MET A 246 4.04 -3.71 6.60
CA MET A 246 3.22 -2.50 6.70
C MET A 246 2.52 -2.40 8.06
N VAL A 247 1.98 -3.50 8.53
CA VAL A 247 1.22 -3.67 9.77
C VAL A 247 1.54 -5.04 10.38
N TYR A 248 1.11 -5.29 11.61
CA TYR A 248 1.00 -6.65 12.14
C TYR A 248 -0.43 -7.16 11.88
N PRO A 249 -0.64 -8.08 10.94
CA PRO A 249 -1.98 -8.56 10.61
C PRO A 249 -2.41 -9.61 11.65
N PHE A 250 -3.34 -9.24 12.51
CA PHE A 250 -3.87 -10.08 13.59
C PHE A 250 -5.27 -10.57 13.23
N LEU A 251 -5.41 -11.84 12.91
CA LEU A 251 -6.69 -12.47 12.64
C LEU A 251 -7.26 -13.04 13.94
N THR A 252 -8.42 -12.56 14.34
CA THR A 252 -9.11 -12.94 15.58
C THR A 252 -10.59 -13.18 15.32
N ASP A 253 -11.19 -14.06 16.10
CA ASP A 253 -12.65 -14.29 16.04
C ASP A 253 -13.43 -13.42 17.04
N ASP A 254 -12.76 -12.49 17.75
CA ASP A 254 -13.43 -11.51 18.62
C ASP A 254 -13.92 -10.30 17.79
N PRO A 255 -15.24 -10.17 17.55
CA PRO A 255 -15.79 -9.07 16.77
C PRO A 255 -15.76 -7.72 17.52
N SER A 256 -15.59 -7.74 18.83
CA SER A 256 -15.61 -6.55 19.69
C SER A 256 -14.25 -5.85 19.73
N LEU A 257 -13.16 -6.58 19.45
CA LEU A 257 -11.80 -6.11 19.67
C LEU A 257 -11.46 -4.86 18.84
N ARG A 258 -11.99 -4.74 17.62
CA ARG A 258 -11.79 -3.53 16.79
C ARG A 258 -12.32 -2.27 17.49
N GLN A 259 -13.54 -2.33 18.02
CA GLN A 259 -14.16 -1.18 18.69
C GLN A 259 -13.46 -0.90 20.02
N HIS A 260 -13.03 -1.94 20.73
CA HIS A 260 -12.25 -1.80 21.95
C HIS A 260 -10.93 -1.06 21.70
N LEU A 261 -10.17 -1.44 20.67
CA LEU A 261 -8.93 -0.77 20.26
C LEU A 261 -9.17 0.70 19.89
N ILE A 262 -10.19 0.97 19.08
CA ILE A 262 -10.55 2.35 18.67
C ILE A 262 -10.95 3.20 19.89
N GLY A 263 -11.72 2.65 20.82
CA GLY A 263 -12.09 3.30 22.10
C GLY A 263 -10.86 3.66 22.93
N ASN A 264 -9.81 2.87 22.86
CA ASN A 264 -8.51 3.13 23.49
C ASN A 264 -7.55 3.94 22.59
N LYS A 265 -8.04 4.61 21.54
CA LYS A 265 -7.26 5.41 20.60
C LYS A 265 -6.15 4.62 19.87
N ILE A 266 -6.34 3.32 19.69
CA ILE A 266 -5.52 2.46 18.82
C ILE A 266 -6.30 2.26 17.54
N TYR A 267 -6.00 3.09 16.53
CA TYR A 267 -6.76 3.11 15.28
C TYR A 267 -6.31 2.01 14.34
N VAL A 268 -7.21 1.07 14.08
CA VAL A 268 -7.04 -0.04 13.14
C VAL A 268 -8.00 0.09 11.96
N ALA A 269 -7.48 0.01 10.76
CA ALA A 269 -8.29 0.07 9.55
C ALA A 269 -9.13 -1.21 9.37
N GLN A 270 -10.12 -1.16 8.49
CA GLN A 270 -10.79 -2.33 7.94
C GLN A 270 -10.38 -2.51 6.48
N TYR A 271 -9.79 -3.62 6.12
CA TYR A 271 -9.37 -3.97 4.76
C TYR A 271 -10.27 -5.06 4.20
N TRP A 272 -11.20 -4.76 3.31
CA TRP A 272 -11.73 -3.47 2.86
C TRP A 272 -13.26 -3.55 2.90
N PRO A 273 -14.03 -2.55 3.33
CA PRO A 273 -15.48 -2.63 3.50
C PRO A 273 -16.25 -3.04 2.24
N ASN A 274 -15.74 -2.67 1.05
CA ASN A 274 -16.33 -3.06 -0.23
C ASN A 274 -16.35 -4.58 -0.46
N VAL A 275 -15.42 -5.33 0.12
CA VAL A 275 -15.35 -6.81 0.01
C VAL A 275 -16.60 -7.46 0.61
N LEU A 276 -17.19 -6.87 1.65
CA LEU A 276 -18.43 -7.38 2.25
C LEU A 276 -19.65 -7.31 1.29
N GLN A 277 -19.54 -6.48 0.24
CA GLN A 277 -20.55 -6.38 -0.81
C GLN A 277 -20.24 -7.28 -2.01
N TRP A 278 -18.95 -7.63 -2.20
CA TRP A 278 -18.48 -8.43 -3.33
C TRP A 278 -18.47 -9.93 -3.06
N CYS A 279 -18.40 -10.31 -1.80
CA CYS A 279 -18.21 -11.69 -1.34
C CYS A 279 -19.36 -12.15 -0.43
N SER A 280 -19.59 -13.43 -0.40
CA SER A 280 -20.49 -14.07 0.56
C SER A 280 -19.82 -14.29 1.91
N PRO A 281 -20.57 -14.49 3.01
CA PRO A 281 -20.00 -14.83 4.32
C PRO A 281 -19.17 -16.11 4.35
N ALA A 282 -19.33 -17.00 3.37
CA ALA A 282 -18.56 -18.25 3.25
C ALA A 282 -17.15 -18.03 2.67
N ASP A 283 -16.92 -16.87 2.02
CA ASP A 283 -15.66 -16.58 1.34
C ASP A 283 -14.58 -16.13 2.32
N THR A 284 -13.35 -16.60 2.12
CA THR A 284 -12.18 -16.21 2.92
C THR A 284 -11.97 -14.68 2.94
N ALA A 285 -12.16 -13.99 1.81
CA ALA A 285 -12.03 -12.55 1.72
C ALA A 285 -13.02 -11.81 2.63
N TYR A 286 -14.27 -12.29 2.74
CA TYR A 286 -15.28 -11.74 3.65
C TYR A 286 -14.84 -11.87 5.12
N ARG A 287 -14.43 -13.08 5.52
CA ARG A 287 -13.93 -13.34 6.89
C ARG A 287 -12.71 -12.46 7.22
N LEU A 288 -11.74 -12.35 6.31
CA LEU A 288 -10.58 -11.49 6.49
C LEU A 288 -10.98 -10.02 6.69
N THR A 289 -11.96 -9.53 5.92
CA THR A 289 -12.45 -8.15 6.06
C THR A 289 -13.10 -7.88 7.43
N GLN A 290 -13.80 -8.85 7.99
CA GLN A 290 -14.42 -8.71 9.31
C GLN A 290 -13.43 -8.88 10.45
N SER A 291 -12.54 -9.85 10.36
CA SER A 291 -11.81 -10.41 11.50
C SER A 291 -10.32 -10.06 11.53
N LEU A 292 -9.73 -9.62 10.40
CA LEU A 292 -8.32 -9.24 10.38
C LEU A 292 -8.13 -7.80 10.85
N LEU A 293 -7.36 -7.63 11.91
CA LEU A 293 -6.99 -6.33 12.49
C LEU A 293 -5.55 -5.97 12.10
N PRO A 294 -5.35 -4.92 11.29
CA PRO A 294 -4.02 -4.45 10.93
C PRO A 294 -3.45 -3.58 12.06
N LEU A 295 -2.80 -4.19 13.04
CA LEU A 295 -2.23 -3.48 14.17
C LEU A 295 -1.08 -2.57 13.72
N PRO A 296 -1.03 -1.31 14.19
CA PRO A 296 -0.02 -0.35 13.75
C PRO A 296 1.36 -0.70 14.32
N ILE A 297 2.36 -0.78 13.43
CA ILE A 297 3.76 -1.07 13.76
C ILE A 297 4.72 -0.07 13.10
N ASP A 298 4.17 1.03 12.58
CA ASP A 298 4.97 1.93 11.75
C ASP A 298 6.03 2.70 12.58
N GLN A 299 6.94 3.32 11.87
CA GLN A 299 8.15 3.96 12.43
C GLN A 299 7.88 5.10 13.44
N ARG A 300 6.65 5.56 13.58
CA ARG A 300 6.27 6.58 14.59
C ARG A 300 6.20 6.01 16.00
N TYR A 301 6.14 4.70 16.13
CA TYR A 301 5.92 3.97 17.37
C TYR A 301 7.14 3.16 17.76
N GLY A 302 7.28 2.93 19.06
CA GLY A 302 8.34 2.14 19.65
C GLY A 302 7.82 1.12 20.65
N GLU A 303 8.71 0.65 21.52
CA GLU A 303 8.41 -0.37 22.51
C GLU A 303 7.24 0.00 23.43
N GLN A 304 7.13 1.26 23.82
CA GLN A 304 6.07 1.73 24.71
C GLN A 304 4.69 1.59 24.08
N GLU A 305 4.53 1.99 22.82
CA GLU A 305 3.27 1.88 22.10
C GLU A 305 2.93 0.41 21.80
N MET A 306 3.94 -0.42 21.50
CA MET A 306 3.72 -1.86 21.32
C MET A 306 3.25 -2.50 22.64
N ASN A 307 3.87 -2.17 23.76
CA ASN A 307 3.43 -2.64 25.09
C ASN A 307 2.00 -2.19 25.39
N ARG A 308 1.63 -0.96 25.04
CA ARG A 308 0.25 -0.48 25.19
C ARG A 308 -0.73 -1.31 24.35
N ILE A 309 -0.40 -1.64 23.10
CA ILE A 309 -1.24 -2.52 22.25
C ILE A 309 -1.37 -3.89 22.93
N ILE A 310 -0.27 -4.47 23.43
CA ILE A 310 -0.25 -5.78 24.10
C ILE A 310 -1.15 -5.80 25.35
N GLN A 311 -1.14 -4.72 26.12
CA GLN A 311 -1.96 -4.62 27.36
C GLN A 311 -3.44 -4.34 27.05
N THR A 312 -3.77 -3.86 25.85
CA THR A 312 -5.15 -3.54 25.46
C THR A 312 -5.86 -4.74 24.85
N ILE A 313 -5.14 -5.69 24.26
CA ILE A 313 -5.66 -6.95 23.71
C ILE A 313 -5.61 -8.06 24.76
#